data_16ce42894d578623e83a5b464598a32d
#
_entry.id   16ce42894d578623e83a5b464598a32d
#
_cell.length_a   1.000
_cell.length_b   1.000
_cell.length_c   1.000
_cell.angle_alpha   90.00
_cell.angle_beta   90.00
_cell.angle_gamma   90.00
#
_symmetry.space_group_name_H-M   'P 1'
#
loop_
_entity.id
_entity.type
_entity.pdbx_description
1 polymer ?
#
loop_
_entity_poly.entity_id
_entity_poly.type
_entity_poly.pdbx_seq_one_letter_code
_entity_poly.pdbx_strand_id
1 'polypeptide(L)'
;VDATALRRGVLDAMRGVVEFDAFVWLLTDPVTTVGVAPFAQVPCLPELPRLIKAKYGTGLNRWTTLMGAGSPVGLLRDTVGGALIRSRVWREVMSRHAVGDVASTVFADRFGCWGFLDLWRDDRRGPFSRADAEFLTQVAPSVATALRLCQSRAFVEVATPHRQEHGPVALTLDDDLRILSRTSASKAWLERLLPPVPSEQAVPASVYNVAAQLLAAESGVDDHPASARVHLADGFWLTVRAARLSEEPTRHPEPEPEVVRTAEVGGTAEVGGTAEVGGTAELVRTAEVVRTAEVVRTAELGGGPASHREPPRPGLSGGVPADTVPSIDVPADRPSVGPTLVVTIEETSAAERLELFARTFGLTPREDELLGLLAVGGDTRAIARQMMVSELTVQDHLKSIFGKTGAHDRVTVLSRALGTRRGLASAERRPADGDRA
;
A
#
# COMPACT_ATOMS: atom_id res chain seq x y z
N VAL A 1 -10.16 -20.53 -8.60
CA VAL A 1 -8.74 -20.31 -8.95
C VAL A 1 -8.29 -19.09 -8.17
N ASP A 2 -7.20 -19.16 -7.44
CA ASP A 2 -6.59 -18.01 -6.79
C ASP A 2 -5.82 -17.15 -7.80
N ALA A 3 -5.43 -15.93 -7.40
CA ALA A 3 -4.76 -15.00 -8.31
C ALA A 3 -3.37 -15.49 -8.77
N THR A 4 -2.68 -16.32 -7.99
CA THR A 4 -1.37 -16.89 -8.36
C THR A 4 -1.53 -17.99 -9.42
N ALA A 5 -2.49 -18.89 -9.21
CA ALA A 5 -2.81 -19.94 -10.18
C ALA A 5 -3.35 -19.34 -11.50
N LEU A 6 -4.17 -18.27 -11.43
CA LEU A 6 -4.62 -17.55 -12.63
C LEU A 6 -3.42 -16.98 -13.40
N ARG A 7 -2.53 -16.22 -12.71
CA ARG A 7 -1.36 -15.60 -13.35
C ARG A 7 -0.45 -16.63 -13.99
N ARG A 8 -0.21 -17.76 -13.30
CA ARG A 8 0.58 -18.87 -13.85
C ARG A 8 -0.05 -19.43 -15.12
N GLY A 9 -1.34 -19.78 -15.10
CA GLY A 9 -2.04 -20.33 -16.27
C GLY A 9 -2.05 -19.35 -17.45
N VAL A 10 -2.21 -18.04 -17.20
CA VAL A 10 -2.13 -17.01 -18.25
C VAL A 10 -0.73 -16.92 -18.85
N LEU A 11 0.34 -16.92 -18.02
CA LEU A 11 1.73 -16.90 -18.50
C LEU A 11 2.05 -18.16 -19.32
N ASP A 12 1.59 -19.32 -18.87
CA ASP A 12 1.83 -20.58 -19.61
C ASP A 12 1.13 -20.56 -20.98
N ALA A 13 -0.10 -20.02 -21.05
CA ALA A 13 -0.80 -19.83 -22.31
C ALA A 13 -0.11 -18.79 -23.21
N MET A 14 0.36 -17.67 -22.63
CA MET A 14 1.08 -16.62 -23.38
C MET A 14 2.40 -17.13 -23.99
N ARG A 15 3.13 -18.02 -23.31
CA ARG A 15 4.40 -18.58 -23.80
C ARG A 15 4.28 -19.28 -25.17
N GLY A 16 3.10 -19.77 -25.51
CA GLY A 16 2.83 -20.38 -26.82
C GLY A 16 2.70 -19.38 -27.97
N VAL A 17 2.56 -18.08 -27.67
CA VAL A 17 2.33 -17.01 -28.64
C VAL A 17 3.40 -15.93 -28.58
N VAL A 18 3.75 -15.50 -27.38
CA VAL A 18 4.75 -14.46 -27.11
C VAL A 18 5.94 -15.09 -26.41
N GLU A 19 7.10 -15.11 -27.06
CA GLU A 19 8.32 -15.60 -26.44
C GLU A 19 8.90 -14.57 -25.46
N PHE A 20 9.22 -15.00 -24.23
CA PHE A 20 9.88 -14.18 -23.21
C PHE A 20 10.75 -15.06 -22.31
N ASP A 21 11.78 -14.47 -21.72
CA ASP A 21 12.78 -15.15 -20.90
C ASP A 21 12.56 -14.93 -19.40
N ALA A 22 12.04 -13.74 -19.04
CA ALA A 22 11.75 -13.37 -17.67
C ALA A 22 10.46 -12.54 -17.59
N PHE A 23 9.89 -12.41 -16.40
CA PHE A 23 8.68 -11.60 -16.19
C PHE A 23 8.60 -11.04 -14.78
N VAL A 24 7.89 -9.91 -14.65
CA VAL A 24 7.40 -9.36 -13.40
C VAL A 24 5.91 -9.11 -13.55
N TRP A 25 5.09 -9.76 -12.75
CA TRP A 25 3.66 -9.52 -12.69
C TRP A 25 3.25 -9.09 -11.30
N LEU A 26 2.83 -7.84 -11.14
CA LEU A 26 2.28 -7.32 -9.89
C LEU A 26 0.75 -7.26 -9.99
N LEU A 27 0.07 -7.66 -8.93
CA LEU A 27 -1.28 -7.15 -8.69
C LEU A 27 -1.14 -5.71 -8.21
N THR A 28 -2.20 -4.93 -8.33
CA THR A 28 -2.22 -3.54 -7.87
C THR A 28 -3.38 -3.31 -6.92
N ASP A 29 -3.25 -2.37 -6.03
CA ASP A 29 -4.38 -1.76 -5.38
C ASP A 29 -5.17 -0.98 -6.45
N PRO A 30 -6.45 -1.29 -6.69
CA PRO A 30 -7.19 -0.70 -7.82
C PRO A 30 -7.48 0.80 -7.66
N VAL A 31 -7.28 1.36 -6.48
CA VAL A 31 -7.48 2.79 -6.19
C VAL A 31 -6.18 3.57 -6.32
N THR A 32 -5.14 3.12 -5.62
CA THR A 32 -3.84 3.81 -5.57
C THR A 32 -2.90 3.38 -6.69
N THR A 33 -3.24 2.33 -7.42
CA THR A 33 -2.43 1.73 -8.49
C THR A 33 -1.06 1.18 -8.06
N VAL A 34 -0.74 1.23 -6.76
CA VAL A 34 0.52 0.71 -6.23
C VAL A 34 0.56 -0.81 -6.31
N GLY A 35 1.70 -1.34 -6.73
CA GLY A 35 1.91 -2.78 -6.90
C GLY A 35 1.93 -3.53 -5.57
N VAL A 36 1.22 -4.65 -5.53
CA VAL A 36 1.17 -5.62 -4.41
C VAL A 36 1.34 -7.04 -4.94
N ALA A 37 1.50 -8.01 -4.04
CA ALA A 37 1.50 -9.44 -4.35
C ALA A 37 2.31 -9.81 -5.62
N PRO A 38 3.64 -9.60 -5.63
CA PRO A 38 4.47 -9.86 -6.79
C PRO A 38 4.48 -11.35 -7.15
N PHE A 39 4.52 -11.61 -8.46
CA PHE A 39 4.81 -12.90 -9.06
C PHE A 39 5.83 -12.67 -10.16
N ALA A 40 7.09 -13.04 -9.91
CA ALA A 40 8.18 -12.68 -10.78
C ALA A 40 9.20 -13.82 -10.93
N GLN A 41 9.82 -13.85 -12.10
CA GLN A 41 10.98 -14.67 -12.40
C GLN A 41 11.96 -13.79 -13.18
N VAL A 42 12.92 -13.20 -12.47
CA VAL A 42 13.90 -12.25 -13.03
C VAL A 42 15.31 -12.57 -12.52
N PRO A 43 16.36 -12.30 -13.33
CA PRO A 43 17.74 -12.56 -12.92
C PRO A 43 18.25 -11.57 -11.87
N CYS A 44 17.63 -10.40 -11.72
CA CYS A 44 18.06 -9.33 -10.82
C CYS A 44 17.31 -9.31 -9.47
N LEU A 45 16.78 -10.44 -9.01
CA LEU A 45 16.06 -10.52 -7.74
C LEU A 45 16.82 -9.95 -6.53
N PRO A 46 18.16 -10.13 -6.39
CA PRO A 46 18.94 -9.52 -5.33
C PRO A 46 18.98 -7.97 -5.38
N GLU A 47 18.68 -7.36 -6.54
CA GLU A 47 18.64 -5.92 -6.75
C GLU A 47 17.21 -5.35 -6.70
N LEU A 48 16.26 -6.08 -6.09
CA LEU A 48 14.82 -5.75 -6.10
C LEU A 48 14.51 -4.30 -5.66
N PRO A 49 15.07 -3.74 -4.58
CA PRO A 49 14.81 -2.35 -4.19
C PRO A 49 15.20 -1.36 -5.29
N ARG A 50 16.36 -1.59 -5.92
CA ARG A 50 16.85 -0.76 -7.02
C ARG A 50 15.97 -0.85 -8.26
N LEU A 51 15.53 -2.06 -8.61
CA LEU A 51 14.59 -2.28 -9.72
C LEU A 51 13.27 -1.55 -9.47
N ILE A 52 12.71 -1.66 -8.27
CA ILE A 52 11.46 -1.00 -7.88
C ILE A 52 11.64 0.53 -7.95
N LYS A 53 12.68 1.08 -7.31
CA LYS A 53 12.96 2.52 -7.34
C LYS A 53 13.08 3.05 -8.77
N ALA A 54 13.81 2.35 -9.64
CA ALA A 54 13.96 2.75 -11.04
C ALA A 54 12.65 2.67 -11.81
N LYS A 55 11.83 1.61 -11.61
CA LYS A 55 10.54 1.43 -12.31
C LYS A 55 9.50 2.46 -11.87
N TYR A 56 9.43 2.79 -10.59
CA TYR A 56 8.52 3.82 -10.07
C TYR A 56 8.98 5.24 -10.46
N GLY A 57 10.27 5.48 -10.54
CA GLY A 57 10.86 6.78 -10.86
C GLY A 57 10.90 7.14 -12.35
N THR A 58 10.07 6.48 -13.20
CA THR A 58 9.98 6.78 -14.64
C THR A 58 8.56 6.73 -15.15
N GLY A 59 8.18 7.64 -16.06
CA GLY A 59 6.93 7.58 -16.80
C GLY A 59 6.99 6.67 -18.05
N LEU A 60 8.18 6.20 -18.46
CA LEU A 60 8.33 5.34 -19.65
C LEU A 60 7.66 3.97 -19.41
N ASN A 61 6.62 3.68 -20.19
CA ASN A 61 5.83 2.46 -20.09
C ASN A 61 5.41 2.13 -18.64
N ARG A 62 5.17 3.18 -17.83
CA ARG A 62 4.58 3.03 -16.52
C ARG A 62 3.11 2.65 -16.68
N TRP A 63 2.59 1.79 -15.81
CA TRP A 63 1.19 1.33 -15.89
C TRP A 63 0.19 2.48 -15.77
N THR A 64 0.45 3.49 -14.93
CA THR A 64 -0.40 4.69 -14.83
C THR A 64 -0.41 5.50 -16.11
N THR A 65 0.72 5.63 -16.78
CA THR A 65 0.83 6.27 -18.09
C THR A 65 0.11 5.45 -19.17
N LEU A 66 0.27 4.12 -19.17
CA LEU A 66 -0.39 3.23 -20.14
C LEU A 66 -1.91 3.21 -19.97
N MET A 67 -2.44 3.33 -18.74
CA MET A 67 -3.88 3.45 -18.50
C MET A 67 -4.49 4.68 -19.19
N GLY A 68 -3.77 5.79 -19.25
CA GLY A 68 -4.19 7.02 -19.93
C GLY A 68 -3.88 7.04 -21.42
N ALA A 69 -3.14 6.07 -21.93
CA ALA A 69 -2.75 5.98 -23.34
C ALA A 69 -3.81 5.25 -24.18
N GLY A 70 -3.72 5.38 -25.51
CA GLY A 70 -4.58 4.66 -26.45
C GLY A 70 -4.34 3.14 -26.51
N SER A 71 -3.28 2.62 -25.87
CA SER A 71 -2.95 1.20 -25.82
C SER A 71 -2.53 0.81 -24.40
N PRO A 72 -3.00 -0.34 -23.86
CA PRO A 72 -2.56 -0.86 -22.59
C PRO A 72 -1.16 -1.50 -22.65
N VAL A 73 -0.49 -1.49 -23.78
CA VAL A 73 0.81 -2.12 -24.02
C VAL A 73 1.82 -1.10 -24.52
N GLY A 74 3.02 -1.14 -23.93
CA GLY A 74 4.17 -0.36 -24.36
C GLY A 74 5.40 -1.24 -24.53
N LEU A 75 6.03 -1.19 -25.73
CA LEU A 75 7.30 -1.86 -26.00
C LEU A 75 8.44 -0.89 -25.71
N LEU A 76 9.39 -1.30 -24.84
CA LEU A 76 10.43 -0.39 -24.36
C LEU A 76 11.30 0.13 -25.50
N ARG A 77 11.74 -0.75 -26.41
CA ARG A 77 12.62 -0.40 -27.53
C ARG A 77 11.93 0.61 -28.47
N ASP A 78 10.66 0.43 -28.74
CA ASP A 78 9.88 1.36 -29.58
C ASP A 78 9.72 2.72 -28.90
N THR A 79 9.35 2.71 -27.59
CA THR A 79 9.15 3.94 -26.81
C THR A 79 10.41 4.81 -26.74
N VAL A 80 11.60 4.19 -26.70
CA VAL A 80 12.87 4.92 -26.64
C VAL A 80 13.55 5.11 -28.02
N GLY A 81 12.89 4.72 -29.11
CA GLY A 81 13.41 4.83 -30.48
C GLY A 81 14.66 3.99 -30.70
N GLY A 82 14.71 2.77 -30.14
CA GLY A 82 15.83 1.85 -30.23
C GLY A 82 16.96 2.11 -29.23
N ALA A 83 17.02 3.29 -28.62
CA ALA A 83 18.11 3.69 -27.72
C ALA A 83 17.79 3.33 -26.26
N LEU A 84 17.98 2.05 -25.87
CA LEU A 84 17.66 1.52 -24.53
C LEU A 84 18.31 2.31 -23.40
N ILE A 85 19.46 2.93 -23.64
CA ILE A 85 20.14 3.80 -22.67
C ILE A 85 19.30 4.98 -22.18
N ARG A 86 18.24 5.37 -22.90
CA ARG A 86 17.28 6.40 -22.48
C ARG A 86 16.37 5.91 -21.36
N SER A 87 16.17 4.59 -21.20
CA SER A 87 15.42 4.02 -20.09
C SER A 87 16.24 4.00 -18.81
N ARG A 88 15.73 4.63 -17.75
CA ARG A 88 16.36 4.59 -16.42
C ARG A 88 16.45 3.17 -15.91
N VAL A 89 15.35 2.41 -16.00
CA VAL A 89 15.29 1.01 -15.51
C VAL A 89 16.32 0.14 -16.23
N TRP A 90 16.42 0.30 -17.56
CA TRP A 90 17.40 -0.46 -18.36
C TRP A 90 18.82 -0.10 -17.97
N ARG A 91 19.13 1.18 -17.90
CA ARG A 91 20.47 1.70 -17.59
C ARG A 91 20.94 1.30 -16.19
N GLU A 92 20.06 1.39 -15.18
CA GLU A 92 20.41 1.15 -13.79
C GLU A 92 20.43 -0.32 -13.42
N VAL A 93 19.60 -1.18 -14.05
CA VAL A 93 19.43 -2.59 -13.68
C VAL A 93 19.56 -3.52 -14.88
N MET A 94 18.69 -3.41 -15.87
CA MET A 94 18.49 -4.44 -16.90
C MET A 94 19.67 -4.65 -17.83
N SER A 95 20.47 -3.59 -18.09
CA SER A 95 21.67 -3.67 -18.96
C SER A 95 22.69 -4.70 -18.50
N ARG A 96 22.74 -5.00 -17.20
CA ARG A 96 23.68 -5.98 -16.62
C ARG A 96 23.17 -7.42 -16.71
N HIS A 97 21.92 -7.59 -17.13
CA HIS A 97 21.23 -8.88 -17.18
C HIS A 97 20.83 -9.26 -18.61
N ALA A 98 21.53 -8.72 -19.61
CA ALA A 98 21.31 -9.00 -21.03
C ALA A 98 19.85 -8.78 -21.51
N VAL A 99 19.10 -7.87 -20.89
CA VAL A 99 17.72 -7.55 -21.31
C VAL A 99 17.76 -6.68 -22.54
N GLY A 100 17.25 -7.20 -23.66
CA GLY A 100 17.20 -6.52 -24.95
C GLY A 100 15.92 -5.73 -25.20
N ASP A 101 14.80 -6.16 -24.61
CA ASP A 101 13.52 -5.43 -24.71
C ASP A 101 12.56 -5.81 -23.57
N VAL A 102 11.55 -4.96 -23.34
CA VAL A 102 10.49 -5.17 -22.35
C VAL A 102 9.13 -4.83 -22.96
N ALA A 103 8.18 -5.74 -22.87
CA ALA A 103 6.77 -5.48 -23.15
C ALA A 103 6.01 -5.27 -21.84
N SER A 104 5.62 -4.03 -21.58
CA SER A 104 4.83 -3.63 -20.41
C SER A 104 3.35 -3.64 -20.77
N THR A 105 2.52 -4.37 -20.00
CA THR A 105 1.08 -4.48 -20.19
C THR A 105 0.35 -4.12 -18.90
N VAL A 106 -0.66 -3.24 -18.98
CA VAL A 106 -1.54 -2.90 -17.86
C VAL A 106 -2.87 -3.63 -17.98
N PHE A 107 -3.35 -4.15 -16.86
CA PHE A 107 -4.65 -4.81 -16.76
C PHE A 107 -5.59 -3.93 -15.94
N ALA A 108 -6.37 -3.09 -16.63
CA ALA A 108 -7.28 -2.13 -16.03
C ALA A 108 -8.66 -2.20 -16.68
N ASP A 109 -9.68 -1.84 -15.92
CA ASP A 109 -11.04 -1.62 -16.39
C ASP A 109 -11.59 -0.31 -15.76
N ARG A 110 -12.87 -0.01 -16.02
CA ARG A 110 -13.53 1.19 -15.46
C ARG A 110 -13.58 1.23 -13.92
N PHE A 111 -13.25 0.14 -13.24
CA PHE A 111 -13.29 0.04 -11.79
C PHE A 111 -11.92 0.18 -11.14
N GLY A 112 -10.85 0.13 -11.92
CA GLY A 112 -9.49 0.35 -11.45
C GLY A 112 -8.42 -0.42 -12.21
N CYS A 113 -7.20 -0.31 -11.73
CA CYS A 113 -6.05 -1.09 -12.19
C CYS A 113 -5.92 -2.36 -11.33
N TRP A 114 -5.92 -3.52 -11.97
CA TRP A 114 -5.89 -4.84 -11.28
C TRP A 114 -4.52 -5.48 -11.30
N GLY A 115 -3.63 -4.97 -12.13
CA GLY A 115 -2.26 -5.44 -12.20
C GLY A 115 -1.51 -4.93 -13.42
N PHE A 116 -0.21 -5.15 -13.42
CA PHE A 116 0.63 -4.94 -14.59
C PHE A 116 1.64 -6.06 -14.73
N LEU A 117 2.03 -6.31 -15.98
CA LEU A 117 2.96 -7.35 -16.39
C LEU A 117 4.05 -6.73 -17.24
N ASP A 118 5.32 -6.95 -16.85
CA ASP A 118 6.48 -6.73 -17.70
C ASP A 118 7.01 -8.08 -18.15
N LEU A 119 6.99 -8.35 -19.45
CA LEU A 119 7.68 -9.48 -20.08
C LEU A 119 9.06 -9.01 -20.56
N TRP A 120 10.11 -9.75 -20.25
CA TRP A 120 11.48 -9.40 -20.60
C TRP A 120 12.02 -10.39 -21.62
N ARG A 121 12.70 -9.86 -22.62
CA ARG A 121 13.34 -10.64 -23.68
C ARG A 121 14.85 -10.41 -23.66
N ASP A 122 15.61 -11.49 -23.73
CA ASP A 122 17.08 -11.45 -23.86
C ASP A 122 17.47 -10.76 -25.17
N ASP A 123 18.57 -10.02 -25.17
CA ASP A 123 19.07 -9.28 -26.34
C ASP A 123 19.30 -10.17 -27.57
N ARG A 124 19.62 -11.43 -27.37
CA ARG A 124 19.84 -12.43 -28.44
C ARG A 124 18.56 -12.84 -29.19
N ARG A 125 17.39 -12.62 -28.60
CA ARG A 125 16.09 -12.95 -29.23
C ARG A 125 15.54 -11.83 -30.11
N GLY A 126 16.13 -10.65 -30.03
CA GLY A 126 15.60 -9.47 -30.70
C GLY A 126 14.40 -8.83 -29.95
N PRO A 127 13.88 -7.72 -30.48
CA PRO A 127 12.81 -6.96 -29.85
C PRO A 127 11.46 -7.67 -29.90
N PHE A 128 10.53 -7.26 -29.02
CA PHE A 128 9.12 -7.60 -29.19
C PHE A 128 8.58 -7.01 -30.48
N SER A 129 7.73 -7.76 -31.16
CA SER A 129 7.11 -7.35 -32.41
C SER A 129 5.80 -6.60 -32.17
N ARG A 130 5.32 -5.91 -33.22
CA ARG A 130 3.99 -5.31 -33.22
C ARG A 130 2.89 -6.38 -33.02
N ALA A 131 3.05 -7.58 -33.58
CA ALA A 131 2.11 -8.68 -33.38
C ALA A 131 2.04 -9.13 -31.92
N ASP A 132 3.19 -9.16 -31.19
CA ASP A 132 3.22 -9.41 -29.76
C ASP A 132 2.40 -8.36 -28.99
N ALA A 133 2.57 -7.08 -29.32
CA ALA A 133 1.83 -5.99 -28.69
C ALA A 133 0.33 -6.05 -28.99
N GLU A 134 -0.06 -6.36 -30.23
CA GLU A 134 -1.47 -6.54 -30.63
C GLU A 134 -2.11 -7.71 -29.86
N PHE A 135 -1.44 -8.85 -29.75
CA PHE A 135 -1.90 -9.99 -28.94
C PHE A 135 -2.11 -9.61 -27.47
N LEU A 136 -1.10 -8.98 -26.85
CA LEU A 136 -1.19 -8.53 -25.44
C LEU A 136 -2.34 -7.54 -25.25
N THR A 137 -2.56 -6.64 -26.20
CA THR A 137 -3.67 -5.67 -26.19
C THR A 137 -5.03 -6.38 -26.24
N GLN A 138 -5.17 -7.41 -27.05
CA GLN A 138 -6.42 -8.16 -27.20
C GLN A 138 -6.77 -8.96 -25.92
N VAL A 139 -5.79 -9.50 -25.22
CA VAL A 139 -6.03 -10.31 -24.01
C VAL A 139 -6.18 -9.48 -22.75
N ALA A 140 -5.66 -8.24 -22.71
CA ALA A 140 -5.62 -7.40 -21.52
C ALA A 140 -6.99 -7.19 -20.85
N PRO A 141 -8.11 -6.90 -21.56
CA PRO A 141 -9.42 -6.71 -20.92
C PRO A 141 -9.96 -7.97 -20.22
N SER A 142 -9.74 -9.13 -20.83
CA SER A 142 -10.18 -10.42 -20.27
C SER A 142 -9.37 -10.76 -19.02
N VAL A 143 -8.06 -10.52 -19.04
CA VAL A 143 -7.18 -10.72 -17.87
C VAL A 143 -7.54 -9.74 -16.75
N ALA A 144 -7.79 -8.46 -17.05
CA ALA A 144 -8.24 -7.47 -16.07
C ALA A 144 -9.53 -7.93 -15.36
N THR A 145 -10.52 -8.37 -16.12
CA THR A 145 -11.78 -8.91 -15.57
C THR A 145 -11.52 -10.13 -14.69
N ALA A 146 -10.68 -11.07 -15.12
CA ALA A 146 -10.37 -12.28 -14.36
C ALA A 146 -9.63 -11.94 -13.05
N LEU A 147 -8.69 -11.00 -13.04
CA LEU A 147 -7.99 -10.54 -11.84
C LEU A 147 -8.96 -9.89 -10.86
N ARG A 148 -9.87 -9.02 -11.33
CA ARG A 148 -10.92 -8.41 -10.51
C ARG A 148 -11.82 -9.46 -9.87
N LEU A 149 -12.24 -10.47 -10.61
CA LEU A 149 -13.04 -11.59 -10.10
C LEU A 149 -12.26 -12.47 -9.10
N CYS A 150 -10.95 -12.64 -9.26
CA CYS A 150 -10.13 -13.30 -8.24
C CYS A 150 -10.11 -12.49 -6.94
N GLN A 151 -10.00 -11.18 -7.03
CA GLN A 151 -9.99 -10.32 -5.83
C GLN A 151 -11.34 -10.32 -5.11
N SER A 152 -12.47 -10.48 -5.82
CA SER A 152 -13.79 -10.56 -5.18
C SER A 152 -13.92 -11.75 -4.23
N ARG A 153 -13.19 -12.83 -4.47
CA ARG A 153 -13.18 -14.01 -3.59
C ARG A 153 -12.58 -13.73 -2.22
N ALA A 154 -11.62 -12.81 -2.14
CA ALA A 154 -11.04 -12.38 -0.88
C ALA A 154 -12.04 -11.75 0.09
N PHE A 155 -13.19 -11.27 -0.41
CA PHE A 155 -14.30 -10.76 0.41
C PHE A 155 -15.31 -11.84 0.82
N VAL A 156 -15.26 -13.01 0.20
CA VAL A 156 -16.15 -14.14 0.50
C VAL A 156 -15.49 -15.10 1.50
N GLU A 157 -14.15 -15.15 1.52
CA GLU A 157 -13.40 -15.95 2.46
C GLU A 157 -13.54 -15.39 3.88
N VAL A 158 -13.80 -16.31 4.83
CA VAL A 158 -14.03 -15.93 6.22
C VAL A 158 -12.70 -15.64 6.89
N ALA A 159 -12.47 -14.39 7.28
CA ALA A 159 -11.31 -14.03 8.07
C ALA A 159 -11.30 -14.82 9.40
N THR A 160 -10.24 -15.58 9.66
CA THR A 160 -10.00 -16.18 10.96
C THR A 160 -9.60 -15.06 11.92
N PRO A 161 -10.25 -14.90 13.09
CA PRO A 161 -9.86 -13.83 14.01
C PRO A 161 -8.48 -14.13 14.57
N HIS A 162 -7.49 -13.45 14.06
CA HIS A 162 -6.20 -13.32 14.72
C HIS A 162 -6.23 -12.01 15.54
N ARG A 163 -6.73 -12.11 16.75
CA ARG A 163 -6.55 -11.07 17.76
C ARG A 163 -5.11 -11.16 18.27
N GLN A 164 -4.16 -10.70 17.49
CA GLN A 164 -2.84 -10.42 18.00
C GLN A 164 -2.76 -8.90 18.16
N GLU A 165 -2.74 -8.47 19.42
CA GLU A 165 -2.39 -7.10 19.77
C GLU A 165 -0.91 -6.89 19.45
N HIS A 166 -0.63 -6.65 18.17
CA HIS A 166 0.69 -6.22 17.76
C HIS A 166 0.73 -4.71 17.91
N GLY A 167 1.75 -4.21 18.59
CA GLY A 167 2.01 -2.78 18.66
C GLY A 167 2.18 -2.17 17.26
N PRO A 168 2.31 -0.84 17.16
CA PRO A 168 2.42 -0.14 15.88
C PRO A 168 3.58 -0.70 15.06
N VAL A 169 3.31 -0.97 13.77
CA VAL A 169 4.30 -1.51 12.85
C VAL A 169 4.76 -0.40 11.92
N ALA A 170 6.03 -0.04 12.06
CA ALA A 170 6.66 0.95 11.21
C ALA A 170 8.08 0.53 10.85
N LEU A 171 8.50 0.94 9.66
CA LEU A 171 9.86 0.81 9.16
C LEU A 171 10.33 2.19 8.70
N THR A 172 11.62 2.48 8.86
CA THR A 172 12.24 3.66 8.26
C THR A 172 13.20 3.23 7.15
N LEU A 173 13.20 3.99 6.07
CA LEU A 173 14.05 3.74 4.90
C LEU A 173 14.74 5.04 4.47
N ASP A 174 15.90 4.90 3.82
CA ASP A 174 16.52 6.00 3.08
C ASP A 174 15.90 6.13 1.66
N ASP A 175 16.32 7.15 0.94
CA ASP A 175 15.88 7.38 -0.45
C ASP A 175 16.34 6.29 -1.42
N ASP A 176 17.31 5.46 -1.06
CA ASP A 176 17.71 4.27 -1.81
C ASP A 176 16.92 3.02 -1.43
N LEU A 177 15.87 3.20 -0.63
CA LEU A 177 15.00 2.14 -0.12
C LEU A 177 15.75 1.11 0.76
N ARG A 178 16.86 1.51 1.39
CA ARG A 178 17.51 0.68 2.41
C ARG A 178 16.79 0.88 3.73
N ILE A 179 16.58 -0.21 4.45
CA ILE A 179 15.97 -0.16 5.77
C ILE A 179 16.97 0.41 6.76
N LEU A 180 16.58 1.47 7.45
CA LEU A 180 17.35 2.12 8.51
C LEU A 180 16.97 1.54 9.88
N SER A 181 15.67 1.41 10.15
CA SER A 181 15.17 0.83 11.39
C SER A 181 13.77 0.21 11.21
N ARG A 182 13.33 -0.53 12.23
CA ARG A 182 12.00 -1.14 12.27
C ARG A 182 11.54 -1.37 13.71
N THR A 183 10.24 -1.31 13.97
CA THR A 183 9.66 -1.70 15.27
C THR A 183 9.79 -3.21 15.50
N SER A 184 9.86 -3.63 16.75
CA SER A 184 9.95 -5.06 17.10
C SER A 184 8.74 -5.87 16.60
N ALA A 185 7.55 -5.28 16.59
CA ALA A 185 6.32 -5.88 16.09
C ALA A 185 6.34 -6.13 14.56
N SER A 186 7.21 -5.44 13.80
CA SER A 186 7.23 -5.51 12.34
C SER A 186 7.55 -6.89 11.80
N LYS A 187 8.37 -7.68 12.51
CA LYS A 187 8.82 -9.01 12.03
C LYS A 187 7.63 -9.92 11.70
N ALA A 188 6.68 -10.06 12.62
CA ALA A 188 5.52 -10.93 12.44
C ALA A 188 4.62 -10.52 11.26
N TRP A 189 4.46 -9.21 11.03
CA TRP A 189 3.68 -8.69 9.91
C TRP A 189 4.39 -8.82 8.58
N LEU A 190 5.71 -8.58 8.56
CA LEU A 190 6.52 -8.74 7.35
C LEU A 190 6.54 -10.19 6.88
N GLU A 191 6.67 -11.16 7.80
CA GLU A 191 6.61 -12.58 7.49
C GLU A 191 5.27 -13.00 6.86
N ARG A 192 4.16 -12.39 7.28
CA ARG A 192 2.83 -12.64 6.71
C ARG A 192 2.65 -12.03 5.31
N LEU A 193 3.33 -10.93 5.01
CA LEU A 193 3.32 -10.28 3.71
C LEU A 193 4.27 -10.92 2.69
N LEU A 194 5.22 -11.72 3.16
CA LEU A 194 6.16 -12.43 2.29
C LEU A 194 5.54 -13.70 1.72
N PRO A 195 5.81 -14.03 0.45
CA PRO A 195 5.64 -15.39 -0.01
C PRO A 195 6.56 -16.32 0.82
N PRO A 196 6.21 -17.61 0.98
CA PRO A 196 6.92 -18.54 1.86
C PRO A 196 8.31 -18.92 1.33
N VAL A 197 9.21 -17.95 1.19
CA VAL A 197 10.64 -18.17 0.87
C VAL A 197 11.45 -17.66 2.04
N PRO A 198 12.23 -18.51 2.72
CA PRO A 198 12.94 -18.13 3.92
C PRO A 198 14.14 -17.24 3.60
N SER A 199 14.06 -15.99 3.97
CA SER A 199 15.21 -15.11 4.15
C SER A 199 14.98 -14.30 5.40
N GLU A 200 15.84 -14.42 6.40
CA GLU A 200 15.72 -13.72 7.69
C GLU A 200 15.72 -12.19 7.59
N GLN A 201 16.06 -11.63 6.43
CA GLN A 201 16.13 -10.19 6.17
C GLN A 201 15.19 -9.73 5.05
N ALA A 202 14.35 -10.61 4.51
CA ALA A 202 13.49 -10.24 3.39
C ALA A 202 12.39 -9.25 3.82
N VAL A 203 12.28 -8.17 3.08
CA VAL A 203 11.20 -7.19 3.20
C VAL A 203 10.25 -7.38 2.03
N PRO A 204 8.93 -7.40 2.26
CA PRO A 204 7.95 -7.55 1.21
C PRO A 204 8.08 -6.47 0.14
N ALA A 205 7.93 -6.86 -1.12
CA ALA A 205 7.96 -5.89 -2.22
C ALA A 205 6.92 -4.77 -2.08
N SER A 206 5.79 -5.01 -1.41
CA SER A 206 4.77 -4.00 -1.13
C SER A 206 5.31 -2.82 -0.32
N VAL A 207 6.22 -3.05 0.64
CA VAL A 207 6.88 -1.99 1.41
C VAL A 207 7.74 -1.11 0.50
N TYR A 208 8.56 -1.72 -0.35
CA TYR A 208 9.36 -0.98 -1.33
C TYR A 208 8.50 -0.25 -2.36
N ASN A 209 7.38 -0.86 -2.80
CA ASN A 209 6.48 -0.26 -3.78
C ASN A 209 5.82 1.02 -3.25
N VAL A 210 5.31 1.03 -2.01
CA VAL A 210 4.72 2.24 -1.43
C VAL A 210 5.76 3.33 -1.18
N ALA A 211 6.97 2.96 -0.72
CA ALA A 211 8.07 3.90 -0.53
C ALA A 211 8.53 4.50 -1.88
N ALA A 212 8.65 3.67 -2.92
CA ALA A 212 9.00 4.13 -4.27
C ALA A 212 7.89 4.98 -4.90
N GLN A 213 6.61 4.71 -4.59
CA GLN A 213 5.48 5.54 -5.01
C GLN A 213 5.56 6.94 -4.38
N LEU A 214 5.93 7.03 -3.09
CA LEU A 214 6.15 8.34 -2.46
C LEU A 214 7.23 9.13 -3.18
N LEU A 215 8.38 8.52 -3.47
CA LEU A 215 9.46 9.16 -4.23
C LEU A 215 9.02 9.57 -5.65
N ALA A 216 8.16 8.77 -6.29
CA ALA A 216 7.60 9.10 -7.59
C ALA A 216 6.65 10.30 -7.52
N ALA A 217 5.83 10.40 -6.49
CA ALA A 217 4.93 11.53 -6.25
C ALA A 217 5.74 12.83 -5.96
N GLU A 218 6.73 12.76 -5.08
CA GLU A 218 7.61 13.88 -4.76
C GLU A 218 8.40 14.40 -5.98
N SER A 219 8.76 13.50 -6.90
CA SER A 219 9.46 13.86 -8.15
C SER A 219 8.52 14.24 -9.31
N GLY A 220 7.22 14.27 -9.09
CA GLY A 220 6.22 14.61 -10.11
C GLY A 220 6.07 13.59 -11.25
N VAL A 221 6.50 12.34 -11.03
CA VAL A 221 6.33 11.24 -12.00
C VAL A 221 4.91 10.68 -11.96
N ASP A 222 4.27 10.70 -10.79
CA ASP A 222 2.94 10.15 -10.54
C ASP A 222 2.28 10.93 -9.39
N ASP A 223 0.96 11.04 -9.40
CA ASP A 223 0.17 11.75 -8.38
C ASP A 223 -0.69 10.82 -7.49
N HIS A 224 -0.64 9.50 -7.72
CA HIS A 224 -1.39 8.55 -6.90
C HIS A 224 -0.82 8.45 -5.49
N PRO A 225 -1.68 8.19 -4.48
CA PRO A 225 -1.26 8.05 -3.09
C PRO A 225 -0.24 6.94 -2.87
N ALA A 226 0.74 7.20 -2.00
CA ALA A 226 1.77 6.22 -1.61
C ALA A 226 1.23 5.23 -0.57
N SER A 227 0.17 4.49 -0.93
CA SER A 227 -0.47 3.49 -0.07
C SER A 227 -0.96 2.32 -0.90
N ALA A 228 -1.09 1.15 -0.27
CA ALA A 228 -1.63 -0.04 -0.90
C ALA A 228 -2.32 -0.95 0.12
N ARG A 229 -3.43 -1.55 -0.27
CA ARG A 229 -4.15 -2.56 0.50
C ARG A 229 -3.73 -3.94 0.02
N VAL A 230 -3.28 -4.77 0.95
CA VAL A 230 -2.76 -6.12 0.68
C VAL A 230 -3.67 -7.14 1.34
N HIS A 231 -4.19 -8.09 0.56
CA HIS A 231 -4.94 -9.22 1.08
C HIS A 231 -3.99 -10.34 1.52
N LEU A 232 -4.20 -10.85 2.74
CA LEU A 232 -3.52 -12.02 3.26
C LEU A 232 -4.38 -13.28 3.08
N ALA A 233 -3.73 -14.43 3.01
CA ALA A 233 -4.37 -15.72 2.72
C ALA A 233 -5.49 -16.14 3.70
N ASP A 234 -5.55 -15.53 4.87
CA ASP A 234 -6.55 -15.79 5.92
C ASP A 234 -7.74 -14.80 5.91
N GLY A 235 -7.94 -14.10 4.80
CA GLY A 235 -9.04 -13.13 4.64
C GLY A 235 -8.77 -11.77 5.30
N PHE A 236 -7.55 -11.55 5.77
CA PHE A 236 -7.14 -10.32 6.42
C PHE A 236 -6.65 -9.29 5.40
N TRP A 237 -6.98 -8.02 5.60
CA TRP A 237 -6.52 -6.93 4.76
C TRP A 237 -5.63 -6.00 5.56
N LEU A 238 -4.46 -5.69 5.02
CA LEU A 238 -3.52 -4.72 5.57
C LEU A 238 -3.38 -3.54 4.64
N THR A 239 -3.31 -2.35 5.21
CA THR A 239 -2.93 -1.13 4.49
C THR A 239 -1.48 -0.80 4.83
N VAL A 240 -0.67 -0.67 3.78
CA VAL A 240 0.73 -0.24 3.83
C VAL A 240 0.79 1.18 3.31
N ARG A 241 1.36 2.12 4.07
CA ARG A 241 1.48 3.54 3.68
C ARG A 241 2.91 4.02 3.82
N ALA A 242 3.32 4.93 2.94
CA ALA A 242 4.59 5.63 3.07
C ALA A 242 4.35 7.12 3.27
N ALA A 243 5.19 7.73 4.10
CA ALA A 243 5.23 9.17 4.34
C ALA A 243 6.67 9.63 4.53
N ARG A 244 6.92 10.94 4.33
CA ARG A 244 8.21 11.56 4.63
C ARG A 244 8.24 11.98 6.09
N LEU A 245 9.31 11.64 6.82
CA LEU A 245 9.60 12.26 8.09
C LEU A 245 10.22 13.63 7.82
N SER A 246 9.51 14.70 8.19
CA SER A 246 10.07 16.04 8.23
C SER A 246 10.63 16.30 9.63
N GLU A 247 11.85 16.74 9.72
CA GLU A 247 12.32 17.39 10.95
C GLU A 247 11.61 18.75 11.03
N GLU A 248 10.62 18.88 11.89
CA GLU A 248 10.22 20.23 12.31
C GLU A 248 11.42 20.87 13.01
N PRO A 249 11.88 22.06 12.56
CA PRO A 249 12.89 22.78 13.30
C PRO A 249 12.31 23.01 14.70
N THR A 250 12.91 22.39 15.71
CA THR A 250 12.59 22.66 17.11
C THR A 250 12.83 24.14 17.33
N ARG A 251 11.79 24.97 17.17
CA ARG A 251 11.78 26.31 17.72
C ARG A 251 11.82 26.13 19.23
N HIS A 252 13.02 26.19 19.79
CA HIS A 252 13.13 26.54 21.18
C HIS A 252 12.45 27.90 21.30
N PRO A 253 11.39 28.08 22.10
CA PRO A 253 10.90 29.40 22.39
C PRO A 253 12.07 30.16 23.00
N GLU A 254 12.56 31.20 22.30
CA GLU A 254 13.42 32.16 22.96
C GLU A 254 12.64 32.68 24.15
N PRO A 255 13.25 32.79 25.36
CA PRO A 255 12.56 33.35 26.51
C PRO A 255 12.12 34.77 26.12
N GLU A 256 10.80 34.98 26.01
CA GLU A 256 10.26 36.31 25.77
C GLU A 256 10.78 37.24 26.88
N PRO A 257 11.30 38.44 26.56
CA PRO A 257 11.62 39.43 27.58
C PRO A 257 10.33 39.81 28.30
N GLU A 258 10.35 39.69 29.62
CA GLU A 258 9.23 39.99 30.53
C GLU A 258 8.76 41.44 30.33
N VAL A 259 7.74 41.62 29.47
CA VAL A 259 7.08 42.89 29.28
C VAL A 259 5.96 43.02 30.34
N VAL A 260 6.22 43.77 31.35
CA VAL A 260 5.22 44.22 32.32
C VAL A 260 4.11 44.97 31.56
N ARG A 261 2.99 44.33 31.39
CA ARG A 261 1.76 44.96 30.83
C ARG A 261 0.89 45.45 31.95
N THR A 262 0.74 46.77 32.04
CA THR A 262 -0.36 47.43 32.70
C THR A 262 -1.66 47.18 31.94
N ALA A 263 -2.71 46.76 32.64
CA ALA A 263 -4.01 46.45 32.07
C ALA A 263 -4.75 47.70 31.63
N GLU A 264 -5.25 47.71 30.39
CA GLU A 264 -6.39 48.54 29.99
C GLU A 264 -7.49 47.68 29.39
N VAL A 265 -8.72 47.90 29.87
CA VAL A 265 -9.95 47.21 29.51
C VAL A 265 -10.63 47.93 28.35
N GLY A 266 -11.09 47.22 27.37
CA GLY A 266 -12.15 47.68 26.47
C GLY A 266 -12.06 47.26 25.01
N GLY A 267 -13.06 46.55 24.50
CA GLY A 267 -13.37 46.47 23.06
C GLY A 267 -13.93 45.14 22.57
N THR A 268 -15.22 45.14 22.36
CA THR A 268 -16.02 44.11 21.66
C THR A 268 -15.62 43.96 20.19
N ALA A 269 -15.54 42.75 19.67
CA ALA A 269 -15.51 42.51 18.22
C ALA A 269 -16.35 41.28 17.83
N GLU A 270 -17.07 41.47 16.75
CA GLU A 270 -18.12 40.62 16.18
C GLU A 270 -17.59 39.33 15.52
N VAL A 271 -18.49 38.33 15.52
CA VAL A 271 -18.33 37.02 14.84
C VAL A 271 -18.81 37.12 13.40
N GLY A 272 -18.02 36.67 12.47
CA GLY A 272 -18.46 36.47 11.10
C GLY A 272 -17.41 35.80 10.24
N GLY A 273 -17.65 34.56 9.83
CA GLY A 273 -16.84 33.89 8.81
C GLY A 273 -16.98 32.36 8.84
N THR A 274 -17.93 31.84 8.06
CA THR A 274 -18.07 30.42 7.73
C THR A 274 -16.95 30.01 6.79
N ALA A 275 -16.16 29.02 7.19
CA ALA A 275 -15.17 28.36 6.32
C ALA A 275 -15.57 26.90 6.09
N GLU A 276 -15.49 26.50 4.82
CA GLU A 276 -15.92 25.21 4.29
C GLU A 276 -15.14 24.01 4.86
N VAL A 277 -15.89 22.94 5.14
CA VAL A 277 -15.39 21.67 5.65
C VAL A 277 -15.00 20.78 4.45
N GLY A 278 -13.75 20.83 4.04
CA GLY A 278 -13.23 19.97 2.97
C GLY A 278 -11.89 19.29 3.25
N GLY A 279 -11.21 19.61 4.33
CA GLY A 279 -9.82 19.18 4.55
C GLY A 279 -9.54 18.23 5.72
N THR A 280 -10.54 17.84 6.48
CA THR A 280 -10.32 17.18 7.78
C THR A 280 -9.90 15.70 7.71
N ALA A 281 -10.27 14.97 6.66
CA ALA A 281 -9.97 13.54 6.57
C ALA A 281 -8.50 13.24 6.23
N GLU A 282 -7.89 14.09 5.43
CA GLU A 282 -6.48 13.94 5.00
C GLU A 282 -5.51 14.40 6.09
N LEU A 283 -5.85 15.47 6.81
CA LEU A 283 -5.09 15.96 7.97
C LEU A 283 -5.07 14.95 9.12
N VAL A 284 -6.16 14.24 9.37
CA VAL A 284 -6.22 13.20 10.41
C VAL A 284 -5.33 12.01 10.04
N ARG A 285 -5.32 11.60 8.76
CA ARG A 285 -4.46 10.50 8.28
C ARG A 285 -2.97 10.84 8.39
N THR A 286 -2.58 12.05 8.01
CA THR A 286 -1.20 12.52 8.12
C THR A 286 -0.75 12.63 9.58
N ALA A 287 -1.62 13.10 10.48
CA ALA A 287 -1.33 13.18 11.92
C ALA A 287 -1.17 11.79 12.56
N GLU A 288 -1.87 10.78 12.08
CA GLU A 288 -1.77 9.40 12.59
C GLU A 288 -0.46 8.73 12.15
N VAL A 289 -0.01 8.96 10.92
CA VAL A 289 1.30 8.50 10.43
C VAL A 289 2.43 9.17 11.20
N VAL A 290 2.32 10.48 11.48
CA VAL A 290 3.31 11.23 12.27
C VAL A 290 3.39 10.71 13.71
N ARG A 291 2.25 10.43 14.36
CA ARG A 291 2.25 9.82 15.72
C ARG A 291 2.91 8.45 15.75
N THR A 292 2.69 7.62 14.74
CA THR A 292 3.33 6.30 14.66
C THR A 292 4.84 6.44 14.46
N ALA A 293 5.28 7.43 13.71
CA ALA A 293 6.69 7.74 13.51
C ALA A 293 7.36 8.28 14.79
N GLU A 294 6.66 9.09 15.58
CA GLU A 294 7.15 9.54 16.90
C GLU A 294 7.31 8.38 17.90
N VAL A 295 6.41 7.39 17.89
CA VAL A 295 6.53 6.18 18.70
C VAL A 295 7.78 5.37 18.33
N VAL A 296 8.14 5.30 17.05
CA VAL A 296 9.40 4.67 16.61
C VAL A 296 10.60 5.41 17.17
N ARG A 297 10.59 6.73 17.10
CA ARG A 297 11.69 7.60 17.59
C ARG A 297 11.88 7.49 19.10
N THR A 298 10.79 7.44 19.88
CA THR A 298 10.83 7.27 21.34
C THR A 298 11.24 5.87 21.76
N ALA A 299 10.87 4.83 21.02
CA ALA A 299 11.29 3.45 21.31
C ALA A 299 12.81 3.25 21.13
N GLU A 300 13.41 3.95 20.16
CA GLU A 300 14.88 3.91 19.95
C GLU A 300 15.66 4.65 21.05
N LEU A 301 15.08 5.70 21.63
CA LEU A 301 15.71 6.49 22.71
C LEU A 301 15.48 5.91 24.10
N GLY A 302 14.53 4.95 24.26
CA GLY A 302 14.12 4.35 25.51
C GLY A 302 14.86 3.08 25.93
N GLY A 303 15.89 2.66 25.21
CA GLY A 303 16.77 1.54 25.56
C GLY A 303 17.68 1.91 26.73
N GLY A 304 17.14 1.91 27.96
CA GLY A 304 17.90 2.08 29.20
C GLY A 304 18.89 0.91 29.41
N PRO A 305 20.04 1.15 30.00
CA PRO A 305 21.08 0.13 30.12
C PRO A 305 20.65 -0.99 31.04
N ALA A 306 20.77 -2.22 30.56
CA ALA A 306 20.64 -3.40 31.38
C ALA A 306 21.67 -3.37 32.49
N SER A 307 21.21 -3.43 33.74
CA SER A 307 22.03 -3.52 34.96
C SER A 307 22.84 -4.81 34.99
N HIS A 308 24.07 -4.76 34.57
CA HIS A 308 25.05 -5.80 34.89
C HIS A 308 25.52 -5.60 36.34
N ARG A 309 25.19 -6.56 37.20
CA ARG A 309 25.81 -6.71 38.51
C ARG A 309 27.25 -7.12 38.34
N GLU A 310 28.16 -6.23 38.74
CA GLU A 310 29.59 -6.45 38.83
C GLU A 310 29.94 -7.24 40.14
N PRO A 311 30.84 -8.25 40.10
CA PRO A 311 31.34 -8.88 41.29
C PRO A 311 32.38 -8.00 42.01
N PRO A 312 32.62 -8.13 43.34
CA PRO A 312 33.43 -7.21 44.12
C PRO A 312 34.93 -7.36 43.85
N ARG A 313 35.60 -6.22 43.69
CA ARG A 313 37.08 -6.11 43.62
C ARG A 313 37.70 -5.94 45.00
N PRO A 314 38.90 -6.47 45.23
CA PRO A 314 39.65 -6.20 46.45
C PRO A 314 40.39 -4.87 46.35
N GLY A 315 40.45 -4.15 47.46
CA GLY A 315 41.03 -2.82 47.51
C GLY A 315 42.55 -2.75 47.39
N LEU A 316 43.03 -1.65 46.83
CA LEU A 316 44.38 -1.09 47.07
C LEU A 316 44.26 0.44 47.08
N SER A 317 44.73 1.02 48.15
CA SER A 317 44.93 2.44 48.43
C SER A 317 46.09 3.02 47.63
N GLY A 318 45.93 4.22 47.02
CA GLY A 318 47.03 4.97 46.44
C GLY A 318 46.51 6.29 45.86
N GLY A 319 46.67 7.40 46.62
CA GLY A 319 46.28 8.73 46.18
C GLY A 319 47.29 9.32 45.16
N VAL A 320 46.78 10.02 44.18
CA VAL A 320 47.54 10.91 43.28
C VAL A 320 46.69 12.17 42.96
N PRO A 321 47.25 13.36 42.78
CA PRO A 321 46.58 14.66 42.91
C PRO A 321 45.75 15.06 41.68
N ALA A 322 44.79 15.96 41.97
CA ALA A 322 44.00 16.64 40.99
C ALA A 322 44.85 17.57 40.12
N ASP A 323 44.88 17.32 38.82
CA ASP A 323 44.95 18.38 37.80
C ASP A 323 44.76 17.75 36.41
N THR A 324 44.01 18.49 35.55
CA THR A 324 43.85 18.27 34.12
C THR A 324 42.84 17.22 33.70
N VAL A 325 41.56 17.62 33.61
CA VAL A 325 40.54 16.95 32.81
C VAL A 325 40.80 17.33 31.33
N PRO A 326 41.18 16.40 30.44
CA PRO A 326 41.17 16.69 29.03
C PRO A 326 39.72 16.78 28.55
N SER A 327 39.37 17.91 27.95
CA SER A 327 38.12 18.04 27.17
C SER A 327 38.13 16.98 26.10
N ILE A 328 37.24 16.00 26.23
CA ILE A 328 36.93 15.07 25.14
C ILE A 328 36.13 15.87 24.10
N ASP A 329 36.82 16.28 23.02
CA ASP A 329 36.18 16.71 21.80
C ASP A 329 35.27 15.55 21.34
N VAL A 330 33.97 15.68 21.58
CA VAL A 330 32.96 14.85 20.96
C VAL A 330 32.96 15.25 19.49
N PRO A 331 33.32 14.35 18.57
CA PRO A 331 33.22 14.68 17.15
C PRO A 331 31.76 15.03 16.82
N ALA A 332 31.55 16.25 16.37
CA ALA A 332 30.27 16.77 15.90
C ALA A 332 29.88 16.21 14.50
N ASP A 333 30.28 15.00 14.21
CA ASP A 333 29.94 14.33 12.95
C ASP A 333 28.90 13.23 13.22
N ARG A 334 27.67 13.66 13.62
CA ARG A 334 26.51 12.86 13.34
C ARG A 334 26.27 12.99 11.84
N PRO A 335 26.32 11.89 11.04
CA PRO A 335 25.92 11.99 9.67
C PRO A 335 24.52 12.59 9.66
N SER A 336 24.33 13.69 8.95
CA SER A 336 23.01 14.26 8.69
C SER A 336 22.17 13.12 8.09
N VAL A 337 21.25 12.57 8.89
CA VAL A 337 20.31 11.59 8.41
C VAL A 337 19.48 12.35 7.38
N GLY A 338 19.72 12.06 6.10
CA GLY A 338 18.94 12.64 5.01
C GLY A 338 17.45 12.36 5.23
N PRO A 339 16.57 13.03 4.50
CA PRO A 339 15.12 12.89 4.71
C PRO A 339 14.70 11.42 4.73
N THR A 340 14.13 10.98 5.82
CA THR A 340 13.80 9.57 6.09
C THR A 340 12.38 9.26 5.64
N LEU A 341 12.19 8.15 4.93
CA LEU A 341 10.88 7.60 4.61
C LEU A 341 10.39 6.74 5.78
N VAL A 342 9.11 6.84 6.12
CA VAL A 342 8.44 5.94 7.06
C VAL A 342 7.40 5.13 6.30
N VAL A 343 7.42 3.83 6.50
CA VAL A 343 6.37 2.91 6.03
C VAL A 343 5.66 2.33 7.22
N THR A 344 4.34 2.54 7.29
CA THR A 344 3.46 1.95 8.31
C THR A 344 2.67 0.80 7.73
N ILE A 345 2.36 -0.18 8.59
CA ILE A 345 1.52 -1.34 8.25
C ILE A 345 0.45 -1.44 9.32
N GLU A 346 -0.79 -1.40 8.92
CA GLU A 346 -1.96 -1.44 9.81
C GLU A 346 -3.09 -2.28 9.22
N GLU A 347 -4.06 -2.64 10.02
CA GLU A 347 -5.28 -3.28 9.54
C GLU A 347 -6.07 -2.30 8.65
N THR A 348 -6.54 -2.77 7.49
CA THR A 348 -7.33 -1.94 6.58
C THR A 348 -8.63 -1.49 7.24
N SER A 349 -8.88 -0.20 7.26
CA SER A 349 -10.08 0.39 7.85
C SER A 349 -11.36 -0.06 7.13
N ALA A 350 -12.49 -0.01 7.85
CA ALA A 350 -13.79 -0.35 7.30
C ALA A 350 -14.15 0.49 6.05
N ALA A 351 -13.79 1.79 6.05
CA ALA A 351 -14.05 2.67 4.93
C ALA A 351 -13.24 2.28 3.68
N GLU A 352 -11.95 1.95 3.85
CA GLU A 352 -11.09 1.49 2.76
C GLU A 352 -11.53 0.13 2.21
N ARG A 353 -12.03 -0.76 3.09
CA ARG A 353 -12.60 -2.04 2.66
C ARG A 353 -13.87 -1.85 1.83
N LEU A 354 -14.76 -0.92 2.22
CA LEU A 354 -15.99 -0.59 1.47
C LEU A 354 -15.64 -0.10 0.06
N GLU A 355 -14.71 0.84 -0.07
CA GLU A 355 -14.27 1.35 -1.36
C GLU A 355 -13.72 0.23 -2.26
N LEU A 356 -12.85 -0.62 -1.70
CA LEU A 356 -12.26 -1.74 -2.42
C LEU A 356 -13.33 -2.78 -2.81
N PHE A 357 -14.28 -3.06 -1.92
CA PHE A 357 -15.42 -3.94 -2.18
C PHE A 357 -16.26 -3.42 -3.35
N ALA A 358 -16.65 -2.15 -3.33
CA ALA A 358 -17.45 -1.53 -4.39
C ALA A 358 -16.79 -1.66 -5.76
N ARG A 359 -15.50 -1.35 -5.87
CA ARG A 359 -14.73 -1.50 -7.12
C ARG A 359 -14.63 -2.95 -7.56
N THR A 360 -14.30 -3.85 -6.64
CA THR A 360 -14.08 -5.27 -6.92
C THR A 360 -15.35 -5.95 -7.44
N PHE A 361 -16.51 -5.64 -6.87
CA PHE A 361 -17.80 -6.17 -7.33
C PHE A 361 -18.43 -5.34 -8.46
N GLY A 362 -17.77 -4.30 -8.91
CA GLY A 362 -18.23 -3.47 -10.01
C GLY A 362 -19.54 -2.73 -9.69
N LEU A 363 -19.64 -2.19 -8.48
CA LEU A 363 -20.79 -1.38 -8.10
C LEU A 363 -20.78 -0.06 -8.90
N THR A 364 -21.97 0.41 -9.26
CA THR A 364 -22.14 1.73 -9.85
C THR A 364 -22.02 2.81 -8.78
N PRO A 365 -21.80 4.09 -9.13
CA PRO A 365 -21.72 5.16 -8.13
C PRO A 365 -22.95 5.24 -7.20
N ARG A 366 -24.17 4.95 -7.72
CA ARG A 366 -25.38 4.93 -6.90
C ARG A 366 -25.48 3.71 -5.98
N GLU A 367 -24.96 2.57 -6.41
CA GLU A 367 -24.88 1.37 -5.57
C GLU A 367 -23.82 1.51 -4.49
N ASP A 368 -22.71 2.19 -4.79
CA ASP A 368 -21.65 2.51 -3.83
C ASP A 368 -22.14 3.50 -2.76
N GLU A 369 -22.83 4.58 -3.18
CA GLU A 369 -23.52 5.50 -2.28
C GLU A 369 -24.49 4.75 -1.35
N LEU A 370 -25.32 3.86 -1.91
CA LEU A 370 -26.23 3.03 -1.13
C LEU A 370 -25.49 2.13 -0.14
N LEU A 371 -24.39 1.50 -0.55
CA LEU A 371 -23.59 0.64 0.31
C LEU A 371 -23.01 1.45 1.50
N GLY A 372 -22.53 2.66 1.26
CA GLY A 372 -22.04 3.56 2.30
C GLY A 372 -23.13 3.91 3.32
N LEU A 373 -24.35 4.24 2.85
CA LEU A 373 -25.50 4.54 3.71
C LEU A 373 -25.99 3.34 4.52
N LEU A 374 -25.90 2.14 3.96
CA LEU A 374 -26.18 0.89 4.68
C LEU A 374 -25.14 0.64 5.79
N ALA A 375 -23.88 0.94 5.53
CA ALA A 375 -22.78 0.70 6.47
C ALA A 375 -22.91 1.56 7.74
N VAL A 376 -23.49 2.77 7.63
CA VAL A 376 -23.81 3.63 8.79
C VAL A 376 -25.16 3.31 9.44
N GLY A 377 -25.85 2.26 8.99
CA GLY A 377 -27.08 1.76 9.63
C GLY A 377 -28.38 2.39 9.11
N GLY A 378 -28.35 3.00 7.92
CA GLY A 378 -29.56 3.60 7.31
C GLY A 378 -30.65 2.56 7.02
N ASP A 379 -31.91 2.87 7.39
CA ASP A 379 -33.08 2.12 6.95
C ASP A 379 -33.49 2.53 5.52
N THR A 380 -34.34 1.74 4.86
CA THR A 380 -34.73 1.97 3.47
C THR A 380 -35.32 3.37 3.26
N ARG A 381 -36.14 3.85 4.20
CA ARG A 381 -36.81 5.14 4.09
C ARG A 381 -35.85 6.31 4.29
N ALA A 382 -34.92 6.21 5.24
CA ALA A 382 -33.87 7.20 5.46
C ALA A 382 -32.95 7.29 4.24
N ILE A 383 -32.51 6.14 3.71
CA ILE A 383 -31.69 6.02 2.51
C ILE A 383 -32.41 6.64 1.30
N ALA A 384 -33.68 6.29 1.07
CA ALA A 384 -34.46 6.84 -0.05
C ALA A 384 -34.52 8.38 -0.01
N ARG A 385 -34.74 8.95 1.18
CA ARG A 385 -34.70 10.41 1.37
C ARG A 385 -33.33 11.01 1.08
N GLN A 386 -32.27 10.41 1.58
CA GLN A 386 -30.90 10.92 1.43
C GLN A 386 -30.42 10.84 -0.01
N MET A 387 -30.73 9.75 -0.71
CA MET A 387 -30.40 9.56 -2.13
C MET A 387 -31.35 10.32 -3.07
N MET A 388 -32.45 10.93 -2.54
CA MET A 388 -33.52 11.60 -3.31
C MET A 388 -34.18 10.66 -4.35
N VAL A 389 -34.48 9.43 -3.94
CA VAL A 389 -35.15 8.41 -4.76
C VAL A 389 -36.32 7.76 -4.02
N SER A 390 -37.10 6.92 -4.70
CA SER A 390 -38.17 6.15 -4.06
C SER A 390 -37.61 4.95 -3.26
N GLU A 391 -38.35 4.47 -2.26
CA GLU A 391 -37.97 3.25 -1.52
C GLU A 391 -37.91 2.02 -2.46
N LEU A 392 -38.71 2.00 -3.51
CA LEU A 392 -38.67 0.95 -4.54
C LEU A 392 -37.33 0.99 -5.30
N THR A 393 -36.85 2.18 -5.67
CA THR A 393 -35.55 2.36 -6.32
C THR A 393 -34.40 1.88 -5.43
N VAL A 394 -34.46 2.15 -4.11
CA VAL A 394 -33.49 1.60 -3.16
C VAL A 394 -33.50 0.07 -3.15
N GLN A 395 -34.70 -0.54 -3.18
CA GLN A 395 -34.81 -2.00 -3.25
C GLN A 395 -34.24 -2.57 -4.55
N ASP A 396 -34.43 -1.90 -5.69
CA ASP A 396 -33.89 -2.33 -6.96
C ASP A 396 -32.34 -2.24 -6.99
N HIS A 397 -31.77 -1.16 -6.43
CA HIS A 397 -30.31 -1.08 -6.23
C HIS A 397 -29.79 -2.20 -5.30
N LEU A 398 -30.52 -2.53 -4.22
CA LEU A 398 -30.17 -3.64 -3.35
C LEU A 398 -30.18 -4.99 -4.09
N LYS A 399 -31.19 -5.26 -4.89
CA LYS A 399 -31.26 -6.50 -5.72
C LYS A 399 -30.06 -6.57 -6.66
N SER A 400 -29.69 -5.43 -7.27
CA SER A 400 -28.53 -5.36 -8.15
C SER A 400 -27.22 -5.64 -7.39
N ILE A 401 -27.03 -5.04 -6.20
CA ILE A 401 -25.87 -5.33 -5.33
C ILE A 401 -25.84 -6.82 -4.97
N PHE A 402 -26.98 -7.42 -4.58
CA PHE A 402 -27.06 -8.85 -4.26
C PHE A 402 -26.66 -9.72 -5.46
N GLY A 403 -27.14 -9.39 -6.66
CA GLY A 403 -26.76 -10.10 -7.88
C GLY A 403 -25.26 -10.01 -8.19
N LYS A 404 -24.65 -8.84 -7.99
CA LYS A 404 -23.23 -8.63 -8.24
C LYS A 404 -22.33 -9.28 -7.19
N THR A 405 -22.76 -9.30 -5.92
CA THR A 405 -21.96 -9.80 -4.80
C THR A 405 -22.20 -11.25 -4.45
N GLY A 406 -23.28 -11.87 -5.01
CA GLY A 406 -23.72 -13.20 -4.63
C GLY A 406 -24.21 -13.28 -3.17
N ALA A 407 -24.58 -12.16 -2.56
CA ALA A 407 -25.20 -12.11 -1.25
C ALA A 407 -26.73 -12.18 -1.38
N HIS A 408 -27.41 -12.67 -0.34
CA HIS A 408 -28.87 -12.82 -0.35
C HIS A 408 -29.58 -11.81 0.55
N ASP A 409 -28.85 -11.10 1.38
CA ASP A 409 -29.38 -10.12 2.34
C ASP A 409 -28.37 -9.02 2.66
N ARG A 410 -28.85 -7.94 3.30
CA ARG A 410 -28.04 -6.75 3.67
C ARG A 410 -26.92 -7.09 4.66
N VAL A 411 -27.18 -7.99 5.61
CA VAL A 411 -26.23 -8.37 6.66
C VAL A 411 -25.03 -9.07 6.03
N THR A 412 -25.30 -9.98 5.08
CA THR A 412 -24.26 -10.68 4.33
C THR A 412 -23.41 -9.72 3.49
N VAL A 413 -24.03 -8.75 2.79
CA VAL A 413 -23.27 -7.73 2.04
C VAL A 413 -22.38 -6.95 2.96
N LEU A 414 -22.93 -6.40 4.05
CA LEU A 414 -22.17 -5.58 5.02
C LEU A 414 -21.08 -6.38 5.72
N SER A 415 -21.38 -7.62 6.11
CA SER A 415 -20.41 -8.51 6.73
C SER A 415 -19.18 -8.75 5.82
N ARG A 416 -19.41 -9.02 4.54
CA ARG A 416 -18.33 -9.18 3.56
C ARG A 416 -17.57 -7.87 3.33
N ALA A 417 -18.28 -6.78 3.13
CA ALA A 417 -17.68 -5.49 2.83
C ALA A 417 -16.86 -4.92 4.00
N LEU A 418 -17.38 -5.04 5.23
CA LEU A 418 -16.73 -4.55 6.44
C LEU A 418 -15.77 -5.56 7.11
N GLY A 419 -15.81 -6.84 6.71
CA GLY A 419 -15.05 -7.89 7.35
C GLY A 419 -15.57 -8.29 8.76
N THR A 420 -16.86 -8.06 9.05
CA THR A 420 -17.46 -8.36 10.36
C THR A 420 -18.14 -9.72 10.38
N ARG A 421 -18.02 -10.47 11.50
CA ARG A 421 -18.51 -11.86 11.64
C ARG A 421 -20.03 -12.06 11.79
N ARG A 422 -20.83 -11.02 11.84
CA ARG A 422 -22.26 -11.14 12.23
C ARG A 422 -23.15 -11.94 11.26
N GLY A 423 -22.72 -12.19 10.02
CA GLY A 423 -23.57 -12.83 8.99
C GLY A 423 -23.59 -14.37 8.95
N LEU A 424 -22.62 -15.05 9.55
CA LEU A 424 -22.47 -16.52 9.40
C LEU A 424 -23.22 -17.34 10.45
N ALA A 425 -23.46 -16.79 11.63
CA ALA A 425 -24.18 -17.51 12.70
C ALA A 425 -25.68 -17.72 12.44
N SER A 426 -26.27 -17.00 11.47
CA SER A 426 -27.71 -17.11 11.13
C SER A 426 -27.99 -18.14 10.04
N ALA A 427 -27.02 -18.50 9.22
CA ALA A 427 -27.20 -19.50 8.16
C ALA A 427 -27.13 -20.95 8.67
N GLU A 428 -26.44 -21.19 9.79
CA GLU A 428 -26.31 -22.53 10.37
C GLU A 428 -27.47 -22.91 11.30
N ARG A 429 -28.42 -22.01 11.60
CA ARG A 429 -29.60 -22.28 12.42
C ARG A 429 -30.88 -22.34 11.56
N ARG A 430 -30.91 -23.12 10.51
CA ARG A 430 -32.16 -23.66 10.02
C ARG A 430 -32.33 -25.07 10.61
N PRO A 431 -33.26 -25.29 11.53
CA PRO A 431 -33.58 -26.65 11.95
C PRO A 431 -34.16 -27.38 10.74
N ALA A 432 -33.66 -28.58 10.52
CA ALA A 432 -34.33 -29.57 9.69
C ALA A 432 -35.60 -29.95 10.43
N ASP A 433 -36.71 -29.23 10.18
CA ASP A 433 -38.05 -29.60 10.58
C ASP A 433 -38.74 -30.18 9.39
N GLY A 434 -39.08 -31.43 9.49
CA GLY A 434 -40.01 -32.03 8.56
C GLY A 434 -39.78 -33.49 8.22
N ASP A 435 -39.72 -34.35 9.23
CA ASP A 435 -40.16 -35.73 9.02
C ASP A 435 -40.94 -36.20 10.25
N ARG A 436 -42.24 -36.00 10.19
CA ARG A 436 -43.25 -36.75 10.97
C ARG A 436 -44.57 -36.80 10.22
N ALA A 437 -44.95 -38.04 9.98
CA ALA A 437 -46.21 -38.65 9.57
C ALA A 437 -46.37 -38.91 8.08
#